data_6d8e927e91c051706a963c3d162913ea
#
_entry.id   6d8e927e91c051706a963c3d162913ea
#
_cell.length_a   1.000
_cell.length_b   1.000
_cell.length_c   1.000
_cell.angle_alpha   90.00
_cell.angle_beta   90.00
_cell.angle_gamma   90.00
#
_symmetry.space_group_name_H-M   'P 1'
#
loop_
_entity.id
_entity.type
_entity.pdbx_description
1 polymer ?
#
loop_
_entity_poly.entity_id
_entity_poly.type
_entity_poly.pdbx_seq_one_letter_code
_entity_poly.pdbx_strand_id
1 'polypeptide(L)'
;MKITFIQAEAPDSIHDVQFPSGIAALEAVLTRAGHEVSILWRVADWLTLERVGKRLRDIKPDAVCISFCFSVMPEVESLVPVIRAACPSIPILIGGPGVTYCPELALNKTKADFAIIGEGENAIKKILNWIDGGCDTWAEIIPGVTCLDGHGSLIETRLGEITPLEDIPLPSWEKYPMHWWMRLGAYFHRSIANGTDRTFYWLSGRGCPYSCNFCV
;
A
#
# COMPACT_ATOMS: atom_id res chain seq x y z
N MET A 1 3.26 -12.54 11.85
CA MET A 1 4.11 -11.34 11.63
C MET A 1 3.38 -10.06 12.01
N LYS A 2 4.12 -9.01 12.37
CA LYS A 2 3.63 -7.63 12.52
C LYS A 2 3.86 -6.86 11.24
N ILE A 3 2.82 -6.45 10.57
CA ILE A 3 2.88 -5.73 9.29
C ILE A 3 2.41 -4.30 9.49
N THR A 4 3.18 -3.33 9.01
CA THR A 4 2.77 -1.93 9.07
C THR A 4 2.57 -1.38 7.68
N PHE A 5 1.35 -0.94 7.37
CA PHE A 5 1.08 -0.12 6.21
C PHE A 5 1.36 1.36 6.52
N ILE A 6 1.89 2.07 5.53
CA ILE A 6 2.07 3.53 5.62
C ILE A 6 1.31 4.17 4.45
N GLN A 7 0.40 5.07 4.77
CA GLN A 7 -0.17 5.97 3.79
C GLN A 7 0.93 6.93 3.32
N ALA A 8 1.21 6.96 2.01
CA ALA A 8 2.37 7.67 1.48
C ALA A 8 2.22 9.20 1.46
N GLU A 9 0.99 9.70 1.27
CA GLU A 9 0.71 11.13 1.13
C GLU A 9 1.22 11.94 2.33
N ALA A 10 1.80 13.12 2.05
CA ALA A 10 2.26 14.03 3.10
C ALA A 10 1.08 14.74 3.79
N PRO A 11 1.24 15.19 5.06
CA PRO A 11 0.17 15.87 5.79
C PRO A 11 -0.36 17.15 5.14
N ASP A 12 0.43 17.79 4.28
CA ASP A 12 0.08 19.01 3.53
C ASP A 12 -0.53 18.71 2.16
N SER A 13 -0.52 17.46 1.71
CA SER A 13 -1.08 17.00 0.42
C SER A 13 -2.58 16.70 0.49
N ILE A 14 -3.38 17.56 1.13
CA ILE A 14 -4.79 17.30 1.41
C ILE A 14 -5.65 17.21 0.15
N HIS A 15 -5.17 17.72 -0.99
CA HIS A 15 -6.02 17.94 -2.16
C HIS A 15 -6.38 16.67 -2.95
N ASP A 16 -5.63 15.57 -2.81
CA ASP A 16 -5.80 14.35 -3.59
C ASP A 16 -5.97 13.07 -2.75
N VAL A 17 -6.22 13.22 -1.45
CA VAL A 17 -6.29 12.07 -0.54
C VAL A 17 -7.63 11.36 -0.65
N GLN A 18 -7.60 10.18 -1.24
CA GLN A 18 -8.76 9.28 -1.31
C GLN A 18 -8.68 8.20 -0.23
N PHE A 19 -9.83 7.62 0.11
CA PHE A 19 -9.85 6.45 0.99
C PHE A 19 -9.04 5.31 0.35
N PRO A 20 -8.02 4.78 1.03
CA PRO A 20 -7.11 3.78 0.47
C PRO A 20 -7.74 2.38 0.49
N SER A 21 -8.70 2.15 -0.39
CA SER A 21 -9.44 0.89 -0.50
C SER A 21 -8.53 -0.32 -0.72
N GLY A 22 -7.41 -0.16 -1.42
CA GLY A 22 -6.41 -1.20 -1.59
C GLY A 22 -5.75 -1.60 -0.26
N ILE A 23 -5.34 -0.62 0.56
CA ILE A 23 -4.81 -0.91 1.91
C ILE A 23 -5.87 -1.61 2.76
N ALA A 24 -7.13 -1.18 2.64
CA ALA A 24 -8.23 -1.76 3.40
C ALA A 24 -8.46 -3.26 3.05
N ALA A 25 -8.41 -3.60 1.77
CA ALA A 25 -8.52 -4.99 1.32
C ALA A 25 -7.33 -5.84 1.80
N LEU A 26 -6.11 -5.32 1.66
CA LEU A 26 -4.90 -6.02 2.10
C LEU A 26 -4.86 -6.21 3.62
N GLU A 27 -5.24 -5.19 4.41
CA GLU A 27 -5.36 -5.29 5.87
C GLU A 27 -6.32 -6.40 6.26
N ALA A 28 -7.51 -6.43 5.64
CA ALA A 28 -8.53 -7.44 5.93
C ALA A 28 -8.04 -8.87 5.62
N VAL A 29 -7.39 -9.06 4.47
CA VAL A 29 -6.84 -10.36 4.05
C VAL A 29 -5.73 -10.81 5.00
N LEU A 30 -4.82 -9.91 5.39
CA LEU A 30 -3.70 -10.25 6.28
C LEU A 30 -4.17 -10.50 7.71
N THR A 31 -5.14 -9.72 8.22
CA THR A 31 -5.73 -9.95 9.54
C THR A 31 -6.42 -11.30 9.58
N ARG A 32 -7.18 -11.69 8.53
CA ARG A 32 -7.77 -13.02 8.42
C ARG A 32 -6.72 -14.14 8.38
N ALA A 33 -5.55 -13.87 7.79
CA ALA A 33 -4.42 -14.79 7.76
C ALA A 33 -3.64 -14.89 9.10
N GLY A 34 -4.05 -14.15 10.14
CA GLY A 34 -3.43 -14.19 11.46
C GLY A 34 -2.25 -13.24 11.65
N HIS A 35 -2.03 -12.28 10.76
CA HIS A 35 -1.03 -11.25 10.94
C HIS A 35 -1.57 -10.10 11.82
N GLU A 36 -0.69 -9.50 12.61
CA GLU A 36 -0.97 -8.26 13.33
C GLU A 36 -0.73 -7.09 12.39
N VAL A 37 -1.79 -6.39 11.96
CA VAL A 37 -1.69 -5.30 10.99
C VAL A 37 -1.95 -3.96 11.64
N SER A 38 -1.01 -3.03 11.48
CA SER A 38 -1.15 -1.62 11.85
C SER A 38 -1.06 -0.73 10.61
N ILE A 39 -1.67 0.47 10.70
CA ILE A 39 -1.64 1.45 9.61
C ILE A 39 -1.21 2.80 10.18
N LEU A 40 -0.21 3.42 9.57
CA LEU A 40 0.21 4.78 9.87
C LEU A 40 -0.48 5.75 8.91
N TRP A 41 -1.44 6.49 9.42
CA TRP A 41 -2.23 7.48 8.69
C TRP A 41 -1.50 8.82 8.68
N ARG A 42 -0.59 9.04 7.71
CA ARG A 42 0.25 10.26 7.70
C ARG A 42 -0.59 11.53 7.65
N VAL A 43 -1.61 11.58 6.81
CA VAL A 43 -2.46 12.76 6.65
C VAL A 43 -3.41 12.92 7.85
N ALA A 44 -4.14 11.87 8.21
CA ALA A 44 -5.15 11.94 9.27
C ALA A 44 -4.53 12.20 10.65
N ASP A 45 -3.35 11.65 10.93
CA ASP A 45 -2.64 11.78 12.21
C ASP A 45 -1.54 12.86 12.19
N TRP A 46 -1.42 13.61 11.10
CA TRP A 46 -0.37 14.63 10.90
C TRP A 46 1.04 14.09 11.20
N LEU A 47 1.35 12.90 10.65
CA LEU A 47 2.63 12.25 10.87
C LEU A 47 3.70 12.80 9.92
N THR A 48 4.60 13.61 10.47
CA THR A 48 5.84 13.98 9.78
C THR A 48 6.75 12.76 9.61
N LEU A 49 7.74 12.84 8.75
CA LEU A 49 8.74 11.78 8.55
C LEU A 49 9.41 11.35 9.86
N GLU A 50 9.77 12.32 10.72
CA GLU A 50 10.35 12.05 12.04
C GLU A 50 9.41 11.23 12.93
N ARG A 51 8.12 11.61 12.97
CA ARG A 51 7.10 10.88 13.74
C ARG A 51 6.85 9.48 13.20
N VAL A 52 6.89 9.29 11.88
CA VAL A 52 6.83 7.96 11.25
C VAL A 52 7.98 7.09 11.77
N GLY A 53 9.22 7.59 11.71
CA GLY A 53 10.39 6.87 12.22
C GLY A 53 10.27 6.51 13.71
N LYS A 54 9.75 7.42 14.55
CA LYS A 54 9.49 7.14 15.97
C LYS A 54 8.44 6.04 16.13
N ARG A 55 7.30 6.13 15.45
CA ARG A 55 6.24 5.12 15.51
C ARG A 55 6.74 3.74 15.09
N LEU A 56 7.55 3.65 14.04
CA LEU A 56 8.12 2.38 13.59
C LEU A 56 9.03 1.74 14.65
N ARG A 57 9.85 2.53 15.34
CA ARG A 57 10.67 2.03 16.46
C ARG A 57 9.84 1.50 17.62
N ASP A 58 8.68 2.10 17.88
CA ASP A 58 7.75 1.67 18.93
C ASP A 58 7.00 0.38 18.53
N ILE A 59 6.51 0.31 17.27
CA ILE A 59 5.75 -0.83 16.72
C ILE A 59 6.65 -2.04 16.53
N LYS A 60 7.88 -1.83 16.01
CA LYS A 60 8.83 -2.88 15.63
C LYS A 60 8.20 -3.87 14.64
N PRO A 61 7.81 -3.42 13.45
CA PRO A 61 7.21 -4.29 12.45
C PRO A 61 8.22 -5.29 11.91
N ASP A 62 7.71 -6.43 11.42
CA ASP A 62 8.49 -7.43 10.67
C ASP A 62 8.58 -7.07 9.18
N ALA A 63 7.62 -6.31 8.66
CA ALA A 63 7.63 -5.76 7.31
C ALA A 63 6.85 -4.44 7.24
N VAL A 64 7.25 -3.56 6.31
CA VAL A 64 6.52 -2.32 6.00
C VAL A 64 6.02 -2.38 4.56
N CYS A 65 4.76 -1.99 4.38
CA CYS A 65 4.09 -1.93 3.08
C CYS A 65 3.64 -0.49 2.77
N ILE A 66 3.91 -0.02 1.55
CA ILE A 66 3.52 1.31 1.09
C ILE A 66 2.73 1.16 -0.20
N SER A 67 1.49 1.65 -0.21
CA SER A 67 0.66 1.71 -1.42
C SER A 67 0.49 3.16 -1.86
N PHE A 68 0.75 3.45 -3.15
CA PHE A 68 0.74 4.82 -3.64
C PHE A 68 0.38 4.93 -5.13
N CYS A 69 -0.05 6.13 -5.54
CA CYS A 69 -0.17 6.54 -6.92
C CYS A 69 1.13 7.21 -7.40
N PHE A 70 1.37 7.23 -8.70
CA PHE A 70 2.61 7.76 -9.29
C PHE A 70 2.95 9.19 -8.84
N SER A 71 1.94 10.05 -8.68
CA SER A 71 2.10 11.44 -8.22
C SER A 71 2.71 11.55 -6.81
N VAL A 72 2.61 10.50 -5.99
CA VAL A 72 3.09 10.45 -4.60
C VAL A 72 4.48 9.81 -4.48
N MET A 73 5.09 9.41 -5.58
CA MET A 73 6.42 8.77 -5.58
C MET A 73 7.51 9.57 -4.82
N PRO A 74 7.63 10.90 -4.94
CA PRO A 74 8.63 11.68 -4.18
C PRO A 74 8.48 11.54 -2.66
N GLU A 75 7.25 11.37 -2.17
CA GLU A 75 6.99 11.12 -0.76
C GLU A 75 7.51 9.75 -0.33
N VAL A 76 7.36 8.74 -1.17
CA VAL A 76 7.89 7.39 -0.91
C VAL A 76 9.40 7.38 -0.94
N GLU A 77 10.03 8.11 -1.87
CA GLU A 77 11.49 8.32 -1.91
C GLU A 77 12.01 8.92 -0.59
N SER A 78 11.23 9.80 0.05
CA SER A 78 11.56 10.39 1.34
C SER A 78 11.26 9.47 2.52
N LEU A 79 10.25 8.61 2.42
CA LEU A 79 9.85 7.67 3.48
C LEU A 79 10.83 6.49 3.64
N VAL A 80 11.30 5.90 2.54
CA VAL A 80 12.12 4.69 2.61
C VAL A 80 13.40 4.88 3.43
N PRO A 81 14.18 5.98 3.29
CA PRO A 81 15.32 6.23 4.16
C PRO A 81 14.96 6.32 5.65
N VAL A 82 13.81 6.90 5.97
CA VAL A 82 13.31 7.00 7.36
C VAL A 82 12.97 5.62 7.91
N ILE A 83 12.34 4.77 7.11
CA ILE A 83 12.03 3.39 7.49
C ILE A 83 13.32 2.60 7.72
N ARG A 84 14.30 2.71 6.81
CA ARG A 84 15.61 2.06 6.96
C ARG A 84 16.35 2.52 8.20
N ALA A 85 16.32 3.80 8.52
CA ALA A 85 16.94 4.35 9.73
C ALA A 85 16.23 3.88 11.02
N ALA A 86 14.92 3.68 10.98
CA ALA A 86 14.14 3.20 12.12
C ALA A 86 14.24 1.69 12.31
N CYS A 87 14.25 0.93 11.22
CA CYS A 87 14.21 -0.53 11.15
C CYS A 87 15.12 -1.04 10.02
N PRO A 88 16.43 -1.16 10.22
CA PRO A 88 17.42 -1.35 9.14
C PRO A 88 17.24 -2.61 8.30
N SER A 89 16.78 -3.70 8.91
CA SER A 89 16.80 -5.04 8.28
C SER A 89 15.43 -5.55 7.86
N ILE A 90 14.37 -4.76 8.01
CA ILE A 90 13.03 -5.22 7.64
C ILE A 90 12.79 -5.06 6.14
N PRO A 91 12.04 -5.97 5.52
CA PRO A 91 11.62 -5.82 4.13
C PRO A 91 10.63 -4.66 3.97
N ILE A 92 10.83 -3.90 2.89
CA ILE A 92 9.95 -2.80 2.46
C ILE A 92 9.29 -3.21 1.15
N LEU A 93 7.98 -3.34 1.17
CA LEU A 93 7.16 -3.68 0.01
C LEU A 93 6.44 -2.43 -0.49
N ILE A 94 6.46 -2.22 -1.79
CA ILE A 94 5.70 -1.14 -2.44
C ILE A 94 4.65 -1.73 -3.37
N GLY A 95 3.54 -1.03 -3.55
CA GLY A 95 2.44 -1.46 -4.42
C GLY A 95 1.50 -0.31 -4.78
N GLY A 96 0.40 -0.65 -5.43
CA GLY A 96 -0.60 0.29 -5.90
C GLY A 96 -0.36 0.76 -7.34
N PRO A 97 -1.19 1.68 -7.85
CA PRO A 97 -1.12 2.12 -9.25
C PRO A 97 0.24 2.70 -9.66
N GLY A 98 0.92 3.40 -8.74
CA GLY A 98 2.25 3.98 -9.00
C GLY A 98 3.36 2.95 -9.23
N VAL A 99 3.13 1.72 -8.82
CA VAL A 99 4.07 0.60 -8.97
C VAL A 99 3.69 -0.29 -10.14
N THR A 100 2.39 -0.59 -10.29
CA THR A 100 1.89 -1.56 -11.27
C THR A 100 2.33 -1.22 -12.69
N TYR A 101 2.36 0.05 -13.05
CA TYR A 101 2.69 0.50 -14.42
C TYR A 101 4.17 0.77 -14.66
N CYS A 102 4.95 1.04 -13.60
CA CYS A 102 6.37 1.37 -13.72
C CYS A 102 7.18 0.75 -12.56
N PRO A 103 7.17 -0.58 -12.37
CA PRO A 103 7.77 -1.24 -11.21
C PRO A 103 9.28 -1.01 -11.13
N GLU A 104 10.00 -1.07 -12.25
CA GLU A 104 11.44 -0.84 -12.29
C GLU A 104 11.80 0.58 -11.86
N LEU A 105 11.09 1.59 -12.39
CA LEU A 105 11.27 2.98 -12.00
C LEU A 105 10.97 3.18 -10.51
N ALA A 106 9.85 2.61 -10.03
CA ALA A 106 9.44 2.71 -8.64
C ALA A 106 10.50 2.11 -7.70
N LEU A 107 10.98 0.89 -7.96
CA LEU A 107 12.03 0.25 -7.18
C LEU A 107 13.36 1.03 -7.23
N ASN A 108 13.76 1.47 -8.43
CA ASN A 108 14.99 2.25 -8.59
C ASN A 108 14.97 3.57 -7.86
N LYS A 109 13.82 4.25 -7.83
CA LYS A 109 13.64 5.53 -7.16
C LYS A 109 13.50 5.39 -5.65
N THR A 110 12.64 4.50 -5.20
CA THR A 110 12.32 4.37 -3.77
C THR A 110 13.33 3.54 -2.99
N LYS A 111 14.08 2.66 -3.66
CA LYS A 111 14.99 1.68 -3.01
C LYS A 111 14.27 0.73 -2.04
N ALA A 112 12.99 0.46 -2.31
CA ALA A 112 12.26 -0.61 -1.65
C ALA A 112 12.79 -1.98 -2.11
N ASP A 113 12.52 -3.03 -1.35
CA ASP A 113 13.04 -4.37 -1.64
C ASP A 113 12.18 -5.09 -2.68
N PHE A 114 10.85 -4.96 -2.56
CA PHE A 114 9.89 -5.66 -3.40
C PHE A 114 8.79 -4.74 -3.90
N ALA A 115 8.32 -5.03 -5.10
CA ALA A 115 7.17 -4.40 -5.71
C ALA A 115 6.06 -5.43 -5.95
N ILE A 116 4.82 -5.06 -5.59
CA ILE A 116 3.61 -5.84 -5.88
C ILE A 116 2.90 -5.20 -7.05
N ILE A 117 2.69 -5.99 -8.12
CA ILE A 117 2.10 -5.58 -9.38
C ILE A 117 0.66 -6.08 -9.47
N GLY A 118 -0.26 -5.22 -9.85
CA GLY A 118 -1.69 -5.54 -9.97
C GLY A 118 -2.38 -5.69 -8.62
N GLU A 119 -3.29 -6.65 -8.52
CA GLU A 119 -4.00 -6.94 -7.27
C GLU A 119 -3.09 -7.67 -6.27
N GLY A 120 -3.02 -7.15 -5.06
CA GLY A 120 -2.01 -7.56 -4.09
C GLY A 120 -2.41 -8.67 -3.12
N GLU A 121 -3.70 -9.06 -3.05
CA GLU A 121 -4.22 -9.90 -1.96
C GLU A 121 -3.57 -11.29 -1.88
N ASN A 122 -3.32 -11.92 -3.02
CA ASN A 122 -2.63 -13.20 -3.06
C ASN A 122 -1.11 -13.03 -3.02
N ALA A 123 -0.59 -12.04 -3.75
CA ALA A 123 0.83 -11.77 -3.82
C ALA A 123 1.42 -11.43 -2.44
N ILE A 124 0.75 -10.56 -1.66
CA ILE A 124 1.24 -10.14 -0.34
C ILE A 124 1.29 -11.30 0.66
N LYS A 125 0.31 -12.20 0.64
CA LYS A 125 0.33 -13.41 1.49
C LYS A 125 1.53 -14.31 1.16
N LYS A 126 1.77 -14.54 -0.14
CA LYS A 126 2.86 -15.41 -0.61
C LYS A 126 4.22 -14.83 -0.26
N ILE A 127 4.44 -13.52 -0.50
CA ILE A 127 5.73 -12.89 -0.20
C ILE A 127 6.00 -12.80 1.30
N LEU A 128 5.00 -12.48 2.12
CA LEU A 128 5.17 -12.45 3.57
C LEU A 128 5.44 -13.85 4.15
N ASN A 129 4.81 -14.87 3.62
CA ASN A 129 5.08 -16.26 4.02
C ASN A 129 6.52 -16.69 3.64
N TRP A 130 7.00 -16.25 2.47
CA TRP A 130 8.39 -16.46 2.08
C TRP A 130 9.36 -15.72 3.01
N ILE A 131 9.10 -14.47 3.35
CA ILE A 131 9.89 -13.66 4.28
C ILE A 131 9.96 -14.31 5.67
N ASP A 132 8.87 -14.91 6.14
CA ASP A 132 8.80 -15.61 7.44
C ASP A 132 9.53 -16.96 7.46
N GLY A 133 10.25 -17.31 6.40
CA GLY A 133 11.04 -18.54 6.29
C GLY A 133 10.23 -19.76 5.83
N GLY A 134 9.06 -19.53 5.25
CA GLY A 134 8.16 -20.59 4.80
C GLY A 134 8.53 -21.28 3.48
N CYS A 135 9.56 -20.82 2.75
CA CYS A 135 9.98 -21.42 1.49
C CYS A 135 11.44 -21.10 1.17
N ASP A 136 12.22 -22.11 0.84
CA ASP A 136 13.66 -21.99 0.56
C ASP A 136 13.96 -21.43 -0.84
N THR A 137 12.99 -21.29 -1.70
CA THR A 137 13.22 -20.90 -3.08
C THR A 137 12.44 -19.63 -3.46
N TRP A 138 13.13 -18.51 -3.46
CA TRP A 138 12.83 -17.35 -4.31
C TRP A 138 12.72 -17.75 -5.82
N ALA A 139 13.20 -18.91 -6.19
CA ALA A 139 13.27 -19.45 -7.55
C ALA A 139 11.91 -19.75 -8.19
N GLU A 140 10.85 -19.92 -7.44
CA GLU A 140 9.50 -19.86 -7.97
C GLU A 140 9.00 -18.43 -7.81
N ILE A 141 9.25 -17.63 -8.84
CA ILE A 141 8.80 -16.24 -8.97
C ILE A 141 7.35 -16.16 -8.47
N ILE A 142 7.16 -15.51 -7.33
CA ILE A 142 5.83 -15.31 -6.75
C ILE A 142 5.04 -14.42 -7.71
N PRO A 143 3.97 -14.94 -8.35
CA PRO A 143 3.21 -14.14 -9.32
C PRO A 143 2.72 -12.83 -8.68
N GLY A 144 2.94 -11.72 -9.36
CA GLY A 144 2.61 -10.39 -8.87
C GLY A 144 3.65 -9.76 -7.96
N VAL A 145 4.79 -10.42 -7.70
CA VAL A 145 5.90 -9.83 -6.92
C VAL A 145 7.14 -9.73 -7.79
N THR A 146 7.83 -8.60 -7.71
CA THR A 146 9.11 -8.37 -8.40
C THR A 146 10.09 -7.61 -7.51
N CYS A 147 11.35 -7.66 -7.86
CA CYS A 147 12.43 -6.87 -7.26
C CYS A 147 13.49 -6.56 -8.32
N LEU A 148 14.51 -5.81 -7.95
CA LEU A 148 15.68 -5.61 -8.79
C LEU A 148 16.70 -6.72 -8.53
N ASP A 149 17.39 -7.15 -9.59
CA ASP A 149 18.57 -8.01 -9.49
C ASP A 149 19.80 -7.22 -8.98
N GLY A 150 20.94 -7.90 -8.84
CA GLY A 150 22.20 -7.27 -8.41
C GLY A 150 22.77 -6.23 -9.39
N HIS A 151 22.20 -6.11 -10.59
CA HIS A 151 22.57 -5.14 -11.63
C HIS A 151 21.57 -3.98 -11.73
N GLY A 152 20.49 -4.01 -10.94
CA GLY A 152 19.43 -2.99 -10.95
C GLY A 152 18.37 -3.19 -12.04
N SER A 153 18.35 -4.35 -12.68
CA SER A 153 17.33 -4.73 -13.66
C SER A 153 16.15 -5.42 -12.99
N LEU A 154 14.95 -5.24 -13.54
CA LEU A 154 13.76 -5.86 -13.00
C LEU A 154 13.78 -7.38 -13.21
N ILE A 155 13.51 -8.14 -12.17
CA ILE A 155 13.24 -9.58 -12.29
C ILE A 155 11.81 -9.73 -12.81
N GLU A 156 11.65 -10.33 -13.99
CA GLU A 156 10.34 -10.52 -14.59
C GLU A 156 9.44 -11.41 -13.72
N THR A 157 8.18 -11.02 -13.61
CA THR A 157 7.15 -11.78 -12.91
C THR A 157 5.89 -11.85 -13.76
N ARG A 158 5.08 -12.88 -13.52
CA ARG A 158 3.71 -12.93 -14.06
C ARG A 158 2.80 -12.05 -13.22
N LEU A 159 1.69 -11.59 -13.79
CA LEU A 159 0.65 -10.94 -13.02
C LEU A 159 0.14 -11.87 -11.91
N GLY A 160 -0.15 -11.29 -10.75
CA GLY A 160 -0.72 -12.01 -9.63
C GLY A 160 -2.11 -12.57 -9.96
N GLU A 161 -2.49 -13.62 -9.26
CA GLU A 161 -3.84 -14.17 -9.34
C GLU A 161 -4.84 -13.20 -8.70
N ILE A 162 -5.91 -12.91 -9.42
CA ILE A 162 -7.02 -12.08 -8.91
C ILE A 162 -7.75 -12.86 -7.81
N THR A 163 -7.96 -12.22 -6.67
CA THR A 163 -8.79 -12.78 -5.61
C THR A 163 -10.25 -12.44 -5.88
N PRO A 164 -11.18 -13.42 -5.95
CA PRO A 164 -12.61 -13.14 -6.08
C PRO A 164 -13.08 -12.19 -4.98
N LEU A 165 -13.98 -11.24 -5.32
CA LEU A 165 -14.44 -10.23 -4.35
C LEU A 165 -15.12 -10.85 -3.13
N GLU A 166 -15.82 -11.95 -3.31
CA GLU A 166 -16.47 -12.72 -2.25
C GLU A 166 -15.49 -13.33 -1.24
N ASP A 167 -14.24 -13.53 -1.65
CA ASP A 167 -13.18 -14.08 -0.80
C ASP A 167 -12.41 -13.00 -0.03
N ILE A 168 -12.64 -11.73 -0.34
CA ILE A 168 -12.01 -10.61 0.36
C ILE A 168 -12.86 -10.24 1.59
N PRO A 169 -12.33 -10.35 2.80
CA PRO A 169 -13.08 -9.99 4.00
C PRO A 169 -13.31 -8.48 4.07
N LEU A 170 -14.33 -8.08 4.85
CA LEU A 170 -14.53 -6.67 5.14
C LEU A 170 -13.39 -6.14 6.01
N PRO A 171 -12.96 -4.89 5.79
CA PRO A 171 -11.92 -4.24 6.60
C PRO A 171 -12.35 -4.10 8.07
N SER A 172 -11.36 -4.06 8.95
CA SER A 172 -11.54 -3.73 10.38
C SER A 172 -11.77 -2.23 10.53
N TRP A 173 -13.00 -1.77 10.30
CA TRP A 173 -13.34 -0.35 10.19
C TRP A 173 -12.89 0.51 11.39
N GLU A 174 -12.76 -0.06 12.57
CA GLU A 174 -12.26 0.59 13.78
C GLU A 174 -10.79 1.07 13.66
N LYS A 175 -10.01 0.49 12.75
CA LYS A 175 -8.63 0.89 12.45
C LYS A 175 -8.54 2.13 11.56
N TYR A 176 -9.66 2.59 11.03
CA TYR A 176 -9.71 3.67 10.03
C TYR A 176 -10.28 4.94 10.66
N PRO A 177 -9.67 6.11 10.46
CA PRO A 177 -10.21 7.38 10.91
C PRO A 177 -11.38 7.83 10.02
N MET A 178 -12.49 7.06 10.05
CA MET A 178 -13.65 7.21 9.15
C MET A 178 -14.26 8.61 9.20
N HIS A 179 -14.28 9.24 10.38
CA HIS A 179 -14.78 10.61 10.54
C HIS A 179 -13.98 11.62 9.70
N TRP A 180 -12.67 11.40 9.56
CA TRP A 180 -11.78 12.23 8.77
C TRP A 180 -12.07 12.04 7.27
N TRP A 181 -12.15 10.78 6.81
CA TRP A 181 -12.45 10.45 5.40
C TRP A 181 -13.81 10.97 4.96
N MET A 182 -14.85 10.85 5.79
CA MET A 182 -16.19 11.35 5.50
C MET A 182 -16.22 12.87 5.36
N ARG A 183 -15.47 13.60 6.22
CA ARG A 183 -15.37 15.06 6.13
C ARG A 183 -14.62 15.51 4.89
N LEU A 184 -13.54 14.80 4.54
CA LEU A 184 -12.74 15.10 3.36
C LEU A 184 -13.52 14.85 2.07
N GLY A 185 -14.25 13.74 1.99
CA GLY A 185 -15.15 13.44 0.87
C GLY A 185 -16.17 14.56 0.62
N ALA A 186 -16.76 15.10 1.67
CA ALA A 186 -17.67 16.25 1.58
C ALA A 186 -16.98 17.51 1.04
N TYR A 187 -15.72 17.74 1.39
CA TYR A 187 -14.95 18.90 0.91
C TYR A 187 -14.65 18.84 -0.59
N PHE A 188 -14.31 17.65 -1.12
CA PHE A 188 -13.99 17.49 -2.54
C PHE A 188 -15.22 17.50 -3.45
N HIS A 189 -16.37 17.08 -2.95
CA HIS A 189 -17.64 17.20 -3.69
C HIS A 189 -18.32 18.52 -3.40
N ARG A 190 -17.86 19.59 -4.05
CA ARG A 190 -18.44 20.95 -3.98
C ARG A 190 -19.95 21.06 -4.27
N SER A 191 -20.59 19.96 -4.68
CA SER A 191 -22.03 19.91 -4.92
C SER A 191 -22.89 19.89 -3.66
N ILE A 192 -22.28 19.82 -2.48
CA ILE A 192 -23.01 19.72 -1.21
C ILE A 192 -23.09 21.11 -0.58
N ALA A 193 -24.22 21.75 -0.79
CA ALA A 193 -24.42 23.18 -0.52
C ALA A 193 -24.31 23.61 0.95
N ASN A 194 -24.29 22.70 1.92
CA ASN A 194 -24.45 23.02 3.34
C ASN A 194 -23.34 22.53 4.28
N GLY A 195 -22.28 21.87 3.80
CA GLY A 195 -21.12 21.47 4.63
C GLY A 195 -21.40 20.46 5.76
N THR A 196 -22.61 19.92 5.82
CA THR A 196 -23.06 18.98 6.86
C THR A 196 -23.09 17.53 6.36
N ASP A 197 -23.02 17.33 5.06
CA ASP A 197 -23.17 16.01 4.47
C ASP A 197 -21.86 15.21 4.62
N ARG A 198 -22.01 13.94 4.90
CA ARG A 198 -20.91 12.99 5.01
C ARG A 198 -20.87 12.16 3.74
N THR A 199 -19.76 12.21 3.02
CA THR A 199 -19.57 11.45 1.79
C THR A 199 -18.49 10.42 1.98
N PHE A 200 -18.73 9.20 1.52
CA PHE A 200 -17.76 8.13 1.52
C PHE A 200 -17.65 7.50 0.13
N TYR A 201 -16.43 7.29 -0.32
CA TYR A 201 -16.16 6.61 -1.57
C TYR A 201 -16.21 5.10 -1.39
N TRP A 202 -16.97 4.44 -2.22
CA TRP A 202 -17.07 2.99 -2.25
C TRP A 202 -16.74 2.46 -3.63
N LEU A 203 -15.84 1.48 -3.71
CA LEU A 203 -15.57 0.73 -4.93
C LEU A 203 -16.54 -0.45 -5.01
N SER A 204 -17.48 -0.40 -5.94
CA SER A 204 -18.49 -1.44 -6.15
C SER A 204 -18.01 -2.57 -7.08
N GLY A 205 -16.85 -2.44 -7.69
CA GLY A 205 -16.28 -3.42 -8.61
C GLY A 205 -14.79 -3.19 -8.85
N ARG A 206 -14.13 -4.16 -9.43
CA ARG A 206 -12.72 -4.12 -9.84
C ARG A 206 -12.57 -4.47 -11.31
N GLY A 207 -11.51 -3.95 -11.91
CA GLY A 207 -11.20 -4.15 -13.32
C GLY A 207 -12.04 -3.28 -14.24
N CYS A 208 -11.72 -3.35 -15.52
CA CYS A 208 -12.41 -2.65 -16.58
C CYS A 208 -12.54 -3.57 -17.80
N PRO A 209 -13.72 -3.65 -18.45
CA PRO A 209 -13.91 -4.49 -19.63
C PRO A 209 -13.36 -3.88 -20.92
N TYR A 210 -12.80 -2.66 -20.86
CA TYR A 210 -12.32 -1.93 -22.01
C TYR A 210 -10.80 -1.97 -22.13
N SER A 211 -10.30 -1.83 -23.39
CA SER A 211 -8.87 -1.76 -23.73
C SER A 211 -8.56 -0.42 -24.40
N CYS A 212 -8.75 0.69 -23.68
CA CYS A 212 -8.52 2.02 -24.24
C CYS A 212 -7.02 2.29 -24.41
N ASN A 213 -6.61 2.83 -25.56
CA ASN A 213 -5.20 3.08 -25.89
C ASN A 213 -4.47 4.08 -24.95
N PHE A 214 -5.20 4.86 -24.20
CA PHE A 214 -4.67 5.86 -23.26
C PHE A 214 -4.80 5.41 -21.79
N CYS A 215 -5.38 4.25 -21.57
CA CYS A 215 -5.59 3.71 -20.22
C CYS A 215 -4.66 2.52 -20.01
N VAL A 216 -3.93 2.55 -18.94
CA VAL A 216 -3.01 1.50 -18.50
C VAL A 216 -3.54 0.83 -17.25
#